data_08b2a8f5de7521faca785d03d6b9951a
#
_entry.id   08b2a8f5de7521faca785d03d6b9951a
#
_cell.length_a   1.000
_cell.length_b   1.000
_cell.length_c   1.000
_cell.angle_alpha   90.00
_cell.angle_beta   90.00
_cell.angle_gamma   90.00
#
_symmetry.space_group_name_H-M   'P 1'
#
loop_
_entity.id
_entity.type
_entity.pdbx_description
1 polymer ?
#
loop_
_entity_poly.entity_id
_entity_poly.type
_entity_poly.pdbx_seq_one_letter_code
_entity_poly.pdbx_strand_id
1 'polypeptide(L)'
;MSLFSEDKNKWFAELDTRLNLLLDEMKLQEHIADHNKPGSLSFSDTMKEIRTFIDAGEEGLAYEVIVCCLESDPYTVTGRAAVALLELALMFGFKTERREDEWLKMQKS
;
A
#
# COMPACT_ATOMS: atom_id res chain seq x y z
N MET A 1 16.29 10.39 -24.77
CA MET A 1 15.54 9.92 -23.62
C MET A 1 15.99 8.51 -23.26
N SER A 2 16.37 8.28 -22.05
CA SER A 2 16.86 6.96 -21.67
C SER A 2 15.69 5.99 -21.45
N LEU A 3 15.93 4.72 -21.75
CA LEU A 3 14.99 3.64 -21.48
C LEU A 3 14.61 3.58 -19.98
N PHE A 4 15.53 4.01 -19.15
CA PHE A 4 15.34 4.09 -17.71
C PHE A 4 14.19 4.99 -17.26
N SER A 5 14.04 6.15 -17.92
CA SER A 5 12.97 7.11 -17.58
C SER A 5 11.60 6.55 -17.92
N GLU A 6 11.47 5.86 -19.06
CA GLU A 6 10.20 5.26 -19.48
C GLU A 6 9.81 4.11 -18.57
N ASP A 7 10.77 3.24 -18.23
CA ASP A 7 10.53 2.12 -17.34
C ASP A 7 10.15 2.59 -15.93
N LYS A 8 10.81 3.63 -15.44
CA LYS A 8 10.52 4.22 -14.16
C LYS A 8 9.11 4.81 -14.11
N ASN A 9 8.74 5.57 -15.15
CA ASN A 9 7.41 6.17 -15.24
C ASN A 9 6.31 5.11 -15.32
N LYS A 10 6.56 4.05 -16.08
CA LYS A 10 5.64 2.94 -16.19
C LYS A 10 5.46 2.23 -14.85
N TRP A 11 6.56 2.04 -14.13
CA TRP A 11 6.54 1.39 -12.83
C TRP A 11 5.69 2.19 -11.83
N PHE A 12 5.89 3.51 -11.77
CA PHE A 12 5.09 4.37 -10.89
C PHE A 12 3.62 4.39 -11.31
N ALA A 13 3.33 4.38 -12.61
CA ALA A 13 1.94 4.32 -13.07
C ALA A 13 1.26 3.01 -12.65
N GLU A 14 1.98 1.91 -12.67
CA GLU A 14 1.45 0.62 -12.23
C GLU A 14 1.23 0.59 -10.72
N LEU A 15 2.14 1.19 -9.94
CA LEU A 15 1.94 1.36 -8.50
C LEU A 15 0.67 2.16 -8.23
N ASP A 16 0.53 3.31 -8.89
CA ASP A 16 -0.59 4.20 -8.67
C ASP A 16 -1.93 3.55 -9.04
N THR A 17 -1.95 2.78 -10.12
CA THR A 17 -3.16 2.06 -10.52
C THR A 17 -3.62 1.11 -9.42
N ARG A 18 -2.70 0.36 -8.82
CA ARG A 18 -3.03 -0.60 -7.76
C ARG A 18 -3.40 0.10 -6.46
N LEU A 19 -2.69 1.17 -6.11
CA LEU A 19 -3.01 1.96 -4.92
C LEU A 19 -4.41 2.58 -5.05
N ASN A 20 -4.74 3.11 -6.22
CA ASN A 20 -6.05 3.69 -6.47
C ASN A 20 -7.17 2.65 -6.40
N LEU A 21 -6.91 1.44 -6.88
CA LEU A 21 -7.87 0.35 -6.75
C LEU A 21 -8.19 0.07 -5.28
N LEU A 22 -7.15 0.01 -4.44
CA LEU A 22 -7.33 -0.20 -3.00
C LEU A 22 -8.10 0.93 -2.35
N LEU A 23 -7.77 2.18 -2.71
CA LEU A 23 -8.47 3.34 -2.18
C LEU A 23 -9.95 3.33 -2.56
N ASP A 24 -10.26 2.99 -3.82
CA ASP A 24 -11.63 2.94 -4.29
C ASP A 24 -12.43 1.88 -3.51
N GLU A 25 -11.86 0.72 -3.26
CA GLU A 25 -12.53 -0.31 -2.49
C GLU A 25 -12.71 0.08 -1.02
N MET A 26 -11.73 0.76 -0.44
CA MET A 26 -11.87 1.29 0.92
C MET A 26 -12.96 2.35 1.02
N LYS A 27 -13.07 3.22 0.02
CA LYS A 27 -14.13 4.25 -0.03
C LYS A 27 -15.52 3.63 -0.06
N LEU A 28 -15.69 2.53 -0.75
CA LEU A 28 -16.96 1.80 -0.77
C LEU A 28 -17.32 1.26 0.62
N GLN A 29 -16.35 1.11 1.47
CA GLN A 29 -16.50 0.54 2.81
C GLN A 29 -16.23 1.58 3.90
N GLU A 30 -16.43 2.85 3.62
CA GLU A 30 -16.19 3.93 4.58
C GLU A 30 -16.85 3.67 5.92
N HIS A 31 -18.03 3.07 5.91
CA HIS A 31 -18.80 2.76 7.13
C HIS A 31 -18.12 1.74 8.04
N ILE A 32 -17.11 1.03 7.54
CA ILE A 32 -16.36 0.05 8.33
C ILE A 32 -15.30 0.75 9.19
N ALA A 33 -14.81 1.91 8.73
CA ALA A 33 -13.79 2.65 9.47
C ALA A 33 -14.33 3.10 10.82
N ASP A 34 -13.55 2.87 11.87
CA ASP A 34 -13.93 3.26 13.22
C ASP A 34 -13.53 4.72 13.45
N HIS A 35 -14.49 5.62 13.25
CA HIS A 35 -14.27 7.06 13.41
C HIS A 35 -14.23 7.51 14.88
N ASN A 36 -14.50 6.60 15.80
CA ASN A 36 -14.63 6.93 17.21
C ASN A 36 -13.40 6.62 18.06
N LYS A 37 -12.33 6.13 17.44
CA LYS A 37 -11.10 5.83 18.18
C LYS A 37 -10.42 7.13 18.59
N PRO A 38 -10.17 7.34 19.90
CA PRO A 38 -9.48 8.55 20.36
C PRO A 38 -8.10 8.67 19.68
N GLY A 39 -7.81 9.86 19.18
CA GLY A 39 -6.53 10.14 18.55
C GLY A 39 -6.35 9.61 17.13
N SER A 40 -7.36 8.94 16.58
CA SER A 40 -7.30 8.46 15.20
C SER A 40 -7.78 9.52 14.23
N LEU A 41 -7.18 9.53 13.04
CA LEU A 41 -7.65 10.39 11.96
C LEU A 41 -9.01 9.89 11.48
N SER A 42 -9.84 10.82 11.00
CA SER A 42 -11.08 10.46 10.35
C SER A 42 -10.77 9.71 9.06
N PHE A 43 -11.74 8.96 8.54
CA PHE A 43 -11.59 8.28 7.25
C PHE A 43 -11.19 9.28 6.16
N SER A 44 -11.87 10.43 6.11
CA SER A 44 -11.58 11.46 5.11
C SER A 44 -10.14 11.96 5.20
N ASP A 45 -9.65 12.21 6.41
CA ASP A 45 -8.29 12.69 6.63
C ASP A 45 -7.26 11.62 6.26
N THR A 46 -7.56 10.37 6.58
CA THR A 46 -6.69 9.25 6.21
C THR A 46 -6.59 9.13 4.68
N MET A 47 -7.71 9.24 3.97
CA MET A 47 -7.70 9.20 2.50
C MET A 47 -6.89 10.35 1.92
N LYS A 48 -6.99 11.54 2.49
CA LYS A 48 -6.20 12.71 2.07
C LYS A 48 -4.71 12.48 2.31
N GLU A 49 -4.36 11.91 3.44
CA GLU A 49 -2.96 11.59 3.77
C GLU A 49 -2.38 10.63 2.75
N ILE A 50 -3.11 9.55 2.43
CA ILE A 50 -2.67 8.57 1.44
C ILE A 50 -2.49 9.26 0.07
N ARG A 51 -3.46 10.09 -0.33
CA ARG A 51 -3.39 10.82 -1.59
C ARG A 51 -2.18 11.75 -1.63
N THR A 52 -1.90 12.41 -0.53
CA THR A 52 -0.74 13.30 -0.43
C THR A 52 0.57 12.52 -0.65
N PHE A 53 0.69 11.34 -0.07
CA PHE A 53 1.87 10.49 -0.28
C PHE A 53 2.00 10.06 -1.74
N ILE A 54 0.90 9.64 -2.37
CA ILE A 54 0.93 9.24 -3.78
C ILE A 54 1.38 10.41 -4.66
N ASP A 55 0.79 11.59 -4.44
CA ASP A 55 1.10 12.79 -5.23
C ASP A 55 2.54 13.28 -5.03
N ALA A 56 3.10 12.99 -3.87
CA ALA A 56 4.49 13.35 -3.55
C ALA A 56 5.51 12.31 -4.04
N GLY A 57 5.05 11.23 -4.68
CA GLY A 57 5.95 10.16 -5.11
C GLY A 57 6.38 9.24 -3.98
N GLU A 58 5.64 9.26 -2.87
CA GLU A 58 5.92 8.44 -1.68
C GLU A 58 4.97 7.25 -1.62
N GLU A 59 4.91 6.48 -2.72
CA GLU A 59 3.98 5.35 -2.85
C GLU A 59 4.18 4.28 -1.79
N GLY A 60 5.41 4.07 -1.34
CA GLY A 60 5.70 3.11 -0.27
C GLY A 60 5.03 3.49 1.04
N LEU A 61 5.03 4.79 1.38
CA LEU A 61 4.36 5.29 2.57
C LEU A 61 2.84 5.17 2.43
N ALA A 62 2.32 5.47 1.24
CA ALA A 62 0.90 5.30 0.94
C ALA A 62 0.48 3.85 1.18
N TYR A 63 1.25 2.91 0.68
CA TYR A 63 0.99 1.49 0.85
C TYR A 63 0.99 1.10 2.34
N GLU A 64 1.96 1.58 3.10
CA GLU A 64 2.05 1.29 4.53
C GLU A 64 0.83 1.78 5.30
N VAL A 65 0.34 2.98 4.98
CA VAL A 65 -0.87 3.51 5.62
C VAL A 65 -2.09 2.66 5.27
N ILE A 66 -2.21 2.25 4.00
CA ILE A 66 -3.32 1.39 3.57
C ILE A 66 -3.29 0.05 4.33
N VAL A 67 -2.14 -0.59 4.42
CA VAL A 67 -1.99 -1.86 5.14
C VAL A 67 -2.37 -1.69 6.61
N CYS A 68 -1.92 -0.61 7.25
CA CYS A 68 -2.28 -0.31 8.64
C CYS A 68 -3.80 -0.18 8.80
N CYS A 69 -4.47 0.48 7.86
CA CYS A 69 -5.93 0.61 7.89
C CYS A 69 -6.60 -0.75 7.78
N LEU A 70 -6.14 -1.59 6.87
CA LEU A 70 -6.72 -2.92 6.66
C LEU A 70 -6.50 -3.85 7.86
N GLU A 71 -5.41 -3.66 8.58
CA GLU A 71 -5.14 -4.41 9.81
C GLU A 71 -5.96 -3.92 11.00
N SER A 72 -6.25 -2.62 11.02
CA SER A 72 -6.91 -1.99 12.17
C SER A 72 -8.43 -2.10 12.15
N ASP A 73 -9.03 -2.12 10.97
CA ASP A 73 -10.48 -2.12 10.80
C ASP A 73 -10.93 -3.33 9.98
N PRO A 74 -12.14 -3.86 10.21
CA PRO A 74 -12.58 -5.11 9.56
C PRO A 74 -13.07 -4.89 8.13
N TYR A 75 -12.25 -4.28 7.28
CA TYR A 75 -12.56 -4.17 5.86
C TYR A 75 -12.62 -5.54 5.23
N THR A 76 -13.52 -5.70 4.27
CA THR A 76 -13.52 -6.88 3.42
C THR A 76 -12.50 -6.67 2.31
N VAL A 77 -11.57 -7.59 2.18
CA VAL A 77 -10.57 -7.56 1.10
C VAL A 77 -11.06 -8.48 -0.02
N THR A 78 -11.48 -7.87 -1.13
CA THR A 78 -11.94 -8.64 -2.29
C THR A 78 -10.77 -9.36 -2.94
N GLY A 79 -11.06 -10.32 -3.83
CA GLY A 79 -10.01 -10.99 -4.58
C GLY A 79 -9.14 -10.01 -5.36
N ARG A 80 -9.73 -8.99 -5.95
CA ARG A 80 -8.99 -7.95 -6.69
C ARG A 80 -8.07 -7.16 -5.78
N ALA A 81 -8.56 -6.79 -4.60
CA ALA A 81 -7.76 -6.07 -3.62
C ALA A 81 -6.61 -6.94 -3.10
N ALA A 82 -6.86 -8.21 -2.84
CA ALA A 82 -5.82 -9.14 -2.39
C ALA A 82 -4.70 -9.27 -3.42
N VAL A 83 -5.06 -9.39 -4.70
CA VAL A 83 -4.08 -9.45 -5.79
C VAL A 83 -3.29 -8.15 -5.87
N ALA A 84 -3.96 -6.99 -5.78
CA ALA A 84 -3.29 -5.69 -5.81
C ALA A 84 -2.31 -5.55 -4.64
N LEU A 85 -2.70 -5.96 -3.44
CA LEU A 85 -1.82 -5.92 -2.26
C LEU A 85 -0.58 -6.77 -2.47
N LEU A 86 -0.75 -7.97 -2.99
CA LEU A 86 0.36 -8.88 -3.26
C LEU A 86 1.29 -8.32 -4.34
N GLU A 87 0.72 -7.81 -5.42
CA GLU A 87 1.51 -7.22 -6.50
C GLU A 87 2.29 -6.01 -6.03
N LEU A 88 1.69 -5.15 -5.20
CA LEU A 88 2.38 -4.01 -4.62
C LEU A 88 3.55 -4.46 -3.74
N ALA A 89 3.33 -5.47 -2.91
CA ALA A 89 4.40 -6.03 -2.08
C ALA A 89 5.57 -6.51 -2.94
N LEU A 90 5.28 -7.21 -4.02
CA LEU A 90 6.30 -7.70 -4.94
C LEU A 90 7.00 -6.56 -5.68
N MET A 91 6.24 -5.55 -6.10
CA MET A 91 6.79 -4.38 -6.79
C MET A 91 7.74 -3.58 -5.91
N PHE A 92 7.42 -3.47 -4.62
CA PHE A 92 8.30 -2.78 -3.68
C PHE A 92 9.54 -3.60 -3.31
N GLY A 93 9.64 -4.81 -3.79
CA GLY A 93 10.76 -5.69 -3.50
C GLY A 93 10.82 -6.01 -2.03
N PHE A 94 9.69 -6.41 -1.48
CA PHE A 94 9.49 -6.24 -0.11
C PHE A 94 10.36 -7.08 0.78
N LYS A 95 10.66 -6.40 1.72
CA LYS A 95 11.36 -6.68 2.97
C LYS A 95 11.18 -8.07 3.54
N THR A 96 10.05 -8.75 3.23
CA THR A 96 9.81 -10.12 3.66
C THR A 96 10.84 -11.08 3.07
N GLU A 97 11.10 -10.97 1.77
CA GLU A 97 12.13 -11.80 1.12
C GLU A 97 13.51 -11.49 1.67
N ARG A 98 13.82 -10.21 1.84
CA ARG A 98 15.10 -9.80 2.40
C ARG A 98 15.32 -10.30 3.81
N ARG A 99 14.27 -10.29 4.62
CA ARG A 99 14.34 -10.81 5.98
C ARG A 99 14.58 -12.31 5.98
N GLU A 100 13.92 -13.02 5.08
CA GLU A 100 14.13 -14.46 4.94
C GLU A 100 15.56 -14.77 4.49
N ASP A 101 16.06 -14.01 3.52
CA ASP A 101 17.43 -14.16 3.04
C ASP A 101 18.46 -13.89 4.15
N GLU A 102 18.26 -12.83 4.92
CA GLU A 102 19.13 -12.51 6.04
C GLU A 102 19.07 -13.58 7.12
N TRP A 103 17.85 -14.06 7.41
CA TRP A 103 17.66 -15.10 8.38
C TRP A 103 18.34 -16.40 7.95
N LEU A 104 18.19 -16.77 6.68
CA LEU A 104 18.86 -17.93 6.11
C LEU A 104 20.38 -17.80 6.16
N LYS A 105 20.91 -16.62 5.88
CA LYS A 105 22.34 -16.34 5.98
C LYS A 105 22.84 -16.51 7.41
N MET A 106 22.08 -16.04 8.37
CA MET A 106 22.41 -16.18 9.79
C MET A 106 22.39 -17.63 10.22
N GLN A 107 21.45 -18.42 9.68
CA GLN A 107 21.34 -19.83 9.98
C GLN A 107 22.52 -20.65 9.43
N LYS A 108 23.10 -20.21 8.33
CA LYS A 108 24.21 -20.91 7.67
C LYS A 108 25.60 -20.58 8.24
N SER A 109 25.66 -19.55 9.03
CA SER A 109 26.91 -19.19 9.68
C SER A 109 26.98 -19.78 11.07
#